data_c64e620ede9e13d9c5360507bcca4912
#
_entry.id   c64e620ede9e13d9c5360507bcca4912
#
_cell.length_a   1.000
_cell.length_b   1.000
_cell.length_c   1.000
_cell.angle_alpha   90.00
_cell.angle_beta   90.00
_cell.angle_gamma   90.00
#
_symmetry.space_group_name_H-M   'P 1'
#
loop_
_entity.id
_entity.type
_entity.pdbx_description
1 polymer ?
#
loop_
_entity_poly.entity_id
_entity_poly.type
_entity_poly.pdbx_seq_one_letter_code
_entity_poly.pdbx_strand_id
1 'polypeptide(L)'
;MNTIYRLTFVLLTLSGLAYAQQSMEACPLHAQHQAEKAKAAHQAEVNQRGAQAMGFSQTKTTHHFRLYADGGAIEVTAKRAKDLASRQQIRQHLQEIAQAFANGDFAKPQHTHVQVPPGVAEMTQLKTEIAYRYEPLRRGGRVRLSTASPDARKAVHEFLRFQITDHQTGDSDAAQP
;
A
#
# COMPACT_ATOMS: atom_id res chain seq x y z
N MET A 1 -52.28 63.58 -22.05
CA MET A 1 -52.53 62.86 -20.84
C MET A 1 -51.59 61.64 -20.86
N ASN A 2 -50.38 61.76 -20.26
CA ASN A 2 -49.37 60.68 -20.30
C ASN A 2 -49.26 60.09 -18.88
N THR A 3 -49.66 58.84 -18.77
CA THR A 3 -49.55 58.06 -17.55
C THR A 3 -48.28 57.24 -17.61
N ILE A 4 -47.31 57.60 -16.78
CA ILE A 4 -46.01 56.90 -16.64
C ILE A 4 -46.16 55.82 -15.56
N TYR A 5 -46.13 54.54 -15.96
CA TYR A 5 -46.04 53.43 -15.00
C TYR A 5 -44.57 53.24 -14.58
N ARG A 6 -44.32 53.42 -13.26
CA ARG A 6 -43.05 53.08 -12.64
C ARG A 6 -43.04 51.59 -12.29
N LEU A 7 -42.19 50.81 -13.00
CA LEU A 7 -41.88 49.47 -12.61
C LEU A 7 -40.81 49.48 -11.48
N THR A 8 -41.22 49.12 -10.28
CA THR A 8 -40.31 48.87 -9.17
C THR A 8 -39.72 47.44 -9.26
N PHE A 9 -38.45 47.34 -9.58
CA PHE A 9 -37.69 46.06 -9.55
C PHE A 9 -37.39 45.73 -8.08
N VAL A 10 -37.94 44.62 -7.58
CA VAL A 10 -37.55 44.02 -6.30
C VAL A 10 -36.40 43.06 -6.61
N LEU A 11 -35.17 43.49 -6.27
CA LEU A 11 -34.02 42.59 -6.21
C LEU A 11 -34.11 41.80 -4.88
N LEU A 12 -34.60 40.55 -4.94
CA LEU A 12 -34.45 39.60 -3.85
C LEU A 12 -33.04 39.02 -3.90
N THR A 13 -32.29 39.27 -2.85
CA THR A 13 -30.92 38.81 -2.59
C THR A 13 -30.88 37.31 -2.37
N LEU A 14 -30.34 36.58 -3.35
CA LEU A 14 -29.91 35.17 -3.21
C LEU A 14 -28.49 35.05 -2.63
N SER A 15 -28.24 35.62 -1.46
CA SER A 15 -26.90 35.67 -0.87
C SER A 15 -26.70 34.71 0.32
N GLY A 16 -27.69 33.88 0.67
CA GLY A 16 -27.67 33.10 1.91
C GLY A 16 -27.13 31.66 1.80
N LEU A 17 -27.13 31.04 0.59
CA LEU A 17 -26.77 29.63 0.46
C LEU A 17 -25.27 29.36 0.17
N ALA A 18 -24.55 30.36 -0.34
CA ALA A 18 -23.12 30.17 -0.65
C ALA A 18 -22.21 30.17 0.62
N TYR A 19 -22.61 30.85 1.69
CA TYR A 19 -21.83 30.95 2.93
C TYR A 19 -21.81 29.66 3.76
N ALA A 20 -22.87 28.87 3.71
CA ALA A 20 -22.96 27.62 4.48
C ALA A 20 -22.08 26.50 3.87
N GLN A 21 -21.86 26.53 2.56
CA GLN A 21 -21.06 25.52 1.87
C GLN A 21 -19.55 25.75 2.03
N GLN A 22 -19.10 26.99 2.04
CA GLN A 22 -17.69 27.35 2.29
C GLN A 22 -17.21 27.07 3.73
N SER A 23 -18.11 27.12 4.72
CA SER A 23 -17.74 26.84 6.11
C SER A 23 -17.58 25.36 6.43
N MET A 24 -18.16 24.45 5.64
CA MET A 24 -18.01 23.00 5.85
C MET A 24 -16.70 22.45 5.28
N GLU A 25 -16.19 23.02 4.19
CA GLU A 25 -14.90 22.64 3.61
C GLU A 25 -13.69 23.07 4.46
N ALA A 26 -13.85 24.12 5.26
CA ALA A 26 -12.81 24.65 6.15
C ALA A 26 -12.76 23.98 7.54
N CYS A 27 -13.65 23.03 7.84
CA CYS A 27 -13.65 22.33 9.12
C CYS A 27 -12.52 21.28 9.17
N PRO A 28 -11.57 21.34 10.13
CA PRO A 28 -10.51 20.35 10.26
C PRO A 28 -11.02 18.91 10.36
N LEU A 29 -12.17 18.71 10.99
CA LEU A 29 -12.82 17.40 11.12
C LEU A 29 -13.30 16.86 9.76
N HIS A 30 -13.81 17.74 8.88
CA HIS A 30 -14.23 17.36 7.54
C HIS A 30 -13.03 16.94 6.67
N ALA A 31 -11.92 17.69 6.74
CA ALA A 31 -10.68 17.36 6.04
C ALA A 31 -10.11 16.02 6.53
N GLN A 32 -10.12 15.75 7.83
CA GLN A 32 -9.70 14.47 8.40
C GLN A 32 -10.57 13.32 7.89
N HIS A 33 -11.89 13.47 7.90
CA HIS A 33 -12.81 12.45 7.40
C HIS A 33 -12.62 12.15 5.90
N GLN A 34 -12.38 13.16 5.09
CA GLN A 34 -12.07 12.98 3.67
C GLN A 34 -10.74 12.25 3.46
N ALA A 35 -9.72 12.58 4.24
CA ALA A 35 -8.41 11.90 4.20
C ALA A 35 -8.52 10.43 4.60
N GLU A 36 -9.28 10.11 5.66
CA GLU A 36 -9.54 8.73 6.08
C GLU A 36 -10.29 7.93 5.01
N LYS A 37 -11.30 8.54 4.39
CA LYS A 37 -12.06 7.92 3.29
C LYS A 37 -11.17 7.66 2.07
N ALA A 38 -10.33 8.60 1.69
CA ALA A 38 -9.37 8.44 0.59
C ALA A 38 -8.36 7.32 0.89
N LYS A 39 -7.85 7.26 2.12
CA LYS A 39 -6.94 6.22 2.59
C LYS A 39 -7.60 4.83 2.56
N ALA A 40 -8.85 4.72 2.99
CA ALA A 40 -9.59 3.46 2.95
C ALA A 40 -9.88 3.01 1.50
N ALA A 41 -10.19 3.94 0.60
CA ALA A 41 -10.40 3.65 -0.82
C ALA A 41 -9.11 3.15 -1.48
N HIS A 42 -7.97 3.83 -1.25
CA HIS A 42 -6.67 3.39 -1.73
C HIS A 42 -6.33 1.98 -1.24
N GLN A 43 -6.52 1.71 0.07
CA GLN A 43 -6.27 0.38 0.63
C GLN A 43 -7.13 -0.71 -0.01
N ALA A 44 -8.40 -0.41 -0.31
CA ALA A 44 -9.28 -1.37 -0.98
C ALA A 44 -8.78 -1.70 -2.40
N GLU A 45 -8.29 -0.72 -3.14
CA GLU A 45 -7.70 -0.91 -4.46
C GLU A 45 -6.39 -1.71 -4.42
N VAL A 46 -5.49 -1.40 -3.49
CA VAL A 46 -4.25 -2.17 -3.26
C VAL A 46 -4.59 -3.63 -2.93
N ASN A 47 -5.56 -3.85 -2.06
CA ASN A 47 -6.01 -5.20 -1.70
C ASN A 47 -6.60 -5.96 -2.90
N GLN A 48 -7.36 -5.29 -3.75
CA GLN A 48 -7.96 -5.91 -4.94
C GLN A 48 -6.89 -6.30 -5.97
N ARG A 49 -6.00 -5.37 -6.34
CA ARG A 49 -4.89 -5.64 -7.27
C ARG A 49 -3.94 -6.68 -6.70
N GLY A 50 -3.63 -6.57 -5.41
CA GLY A 50 -2.80 -7.55 -4.70
C GLY A 50 -3.41 -8.94 -4.71
N ALA A 51 -4.72 -9.10 -4.50
CA ALA A 51 -5.39 -10.39 -4.56
C ALA A 51 -5.30 -11.01 -5.97
N GLN A 52 -5.38 -10.19 -7.03
CA GLN A 52 -5.20 -10.63 -8.41
C GLN A 52 -3.76 -11.07 -8.69
N ALA A 53 -2.77 -10.27 -8.25
CA ALA A 53 -1.35 -10.56 -8.47
C ALA A 53 -0.83 -11.78 -7.69
N MET A 54 -1.38 -12.00 -6.48
CA MET A 54 -0.94 -13.06 -5.56
C MET A 54 -1.76 -14.36 -5.67
N GLY A 55 -2.97 -14.31 -6.23
CA GLY A 55 -3.86 -15.46 -6.35
C GLY A 55 -4.57 -15.87 -5.05
N PHE A 56 -4.53 -15.04 -4.00
CA PHE A 56 -5.24 -15.27 -2.73
C PHE A 56 -5.76 -13.99 -2.10
N SER A 57 -6.76 -14.15 -1.23
CA SER A 57 -7.44 -13.00 -0.60
C SER A 57 -6.60 -12.39 0.52
N GLN A 58 -6.32 -11.09 0.43
CA GLN A 58 -5.65 -10.33 1.47
C GLN A 58 -6.47 -10.21 2.77
N THR A 59 -7.80 -10.29 2.68
CA THR A 59 -8.65 -10.26 3.87
C THR A 59 -8.57 -11.55 4.70
N LYS A 60 -8.16 -12.68 4.09
CA LYS A 60 -7.95 -13.98 4.76
C LYS A 60 -6.51 -14.19 5.22
N THR A 61 -5.60 -13.27 4.90
CA THR A 61 -4.18 -13.37 5.17
C THR A 61 -3.69 -12.17 5.98
N THR A 62 -2.53 -12.30 6.58
CA THR A 62 -1.81 -11.20 7.24
C THR A 62 -0.45 -11.07 6.57
N HIS A 63 -0.10 -9.84 6.20
CA HIS A 63 1.21 -9.48 5.66
C HIS A 63 2.01 -8.77 6.74
N HIS A 64 3.30 -9.09 6.82
CA HIS A 64 4.28 -8.37 7.62
C HIS A 64 5.52 -8.11 6.80
N PHE A 65 6.07 -6.92 6.96
CA PHE A 65 7.32 -6.49 6.35
C PHE A 65 8.29 -6.13 7.48
N ARG A 66 9.37 -6.89 7.57
CA ARG A 66 10.35 -6.78 8.67
C ARG A 66 11.65 -6.21 8.14
N LEU A 67 12.19 -5.21 8.83
CA LEU A 67 13.52 -4.70 8.58
C LEU A 67 14.49 -5.31 9.56
N TYR A 68 15.64 -5.81 9.07
CA TYR A 68 16.74 -6.36 9.88
C TYR A 68 18.05 -5.65 9.58
N ALA A 69 19.02 -5.79 10.46
CA ALA A 69 20.34 -5.16 10.30
C ALA A 69 21.07 -5.57 9.01
N ASP A 70 20.75 -6.74 8.43
CA ASP A 70 21.34 -7.27 7.21
C ASP A 70 20.34 -7.33 6.02
N GLY A 71 19.18 -6.65 6.09
CA GLY A 71 18.16 -6.64 5.05
C GLY A 71 16.74 -6.66 5.60
N GLY A 72 15.96 -7.73 5.35
CA GLY A 72 14.60 -7.82 5.86
C GLY A 72 13.85 -9.07 5.45
N ALA A 73 12.52 -9.06 5.63
CA ALA A 73 11.67 -10.16 5.24
C ALA A 73 10.26 -9.69 4.84
N ILE A 74 9.66 -10.42 3.90
CA ILE A 74 8.25 -10.38 3.56
C ILE A 74 7.61 -11.64 4.12
N GLU A 75 6.68 -11.52 5.05
CA GLU A 75 5.99 -12.64 5.69
C GLU A 75 4.51 -12.59 5.35
N VAL A 76 3.95 -13.73 4.93
CA VAL A 76 2.51 -13.87 4.70
C VAL A 76 2.00 -15.13 5.40
N THR A 77 0.92 -14.99 6.15
CA THR A 77 0.29 -16.11 6.83
C THR A 77 -1.23 -16.10 6.69
N ALA A 78 -1.85 -17.27 6.62
CA ALA A 78 -3.30 -17.41 6.71
C ALA A 78 -3.78 -17.07 8.13
N LYS A 79 -4.83 -16.25 8.24
CA LYS A 79 -5.43 -15.87 9.54
C LYS A 79 -5.99 -17.09 10.28
N ARG A 80 -6.60 -18.04 9.54
CA ARG A 80 -7.16 -19.26 10.11
C ARG A 80 -6.19 -20.43 9.94
N ALA A 81 -5.85 -21.12 11.03
CA ALA A 81 -4.91 -22.24 11.01
C ALA A 81 -5.37 -23.40 10.10
N LYS A 82 -6.69 -23.58 9.96
CA LYS A 82 -7.31 -24.64 9.15
C LYS A 82 -7.50 -24.25 7.66
N ASP A 83 -7.15 -23.02 7.26
CA ASP A 83 -7.23 -22.58 5.87
C ASP A 83 -6.02 -23.11 5.07
N LEU A 84 -6.12 -24.38 4.68
CA LEU A 84 -5.06 -25.08 3.96
C LEU A 84 -4.88 -24.51 2.54
N ALA A 85 -5.97 -24.06 1.91
CA ALA A 85 -5.95 -23.51 0.56
C ALA A 85 -5.14 -22.20 0.53
N SER A 86 -5.49 -21.23 1.40
CA SER A 86 -4.70 -19.98 1.49
C SER A 86 -3.24 -20.26 1.83
N ARG A 87 -2.97 -21.21 2.74
CA ARG A 87 -1.59 -21.58 3.09
C ARG A 87 -0.80 -22.09 1.90
N GLN A 88 -1.39 -22.93 1.06
CA GLN A 88 -0.74 -23.47 -0.14
C GLN A 88 -0.48 -22.34 -1.17
N GLN A 89 -1.47 -21.50 -1.44
CA GLN A 89 -1.34 -20.37 -2.37
C GLN A 89 -0.26 -19.37 -1.90
N ILE A 90 -0.22 -19.03 -0.61
CA ILE A 90 0.83 -18.19 -0.02
C ILE A 90 2.22 -18.78 -0.28
N ARG A 91 2.41 -20.08 -0.02
CA ARG A 91 3.70 -20.74 -0.18
C ARG A 91 4.17 -20.74 -1.61
N GLN A 92 3.28 -21.05 -2.56
CA GLN A 92 3.58 -21.01 -3.98
C GLN A 92 3.96 -19.59 -4.41
N HIS A 93 3.15 -18.61 -4.06
CA HIS A 93 3.40 -17.21 -4.40
C HIS A 93 4.75 -16.71 -3.87
N LEU A 94 5.08 -16.99 -2.60
CA LEU A 94 6.34 -16.51 -2.02
C LEU A 94 7.58 -17.21 -2.59
N GLN A 95 7.45 -18.46 -3.06
CA GLN A 95 8.52 -19.13 -3.83
C GLN A 95 8.73 -18.42 -5.19
N GLU A 96 7.62 -18.09 -5.88
CA GLU A 96 7.68 -17.31 -7.14
C GLU A 96 8.28 -15.93 -6.91
N ILE A 97 7.91 -15.22 -5.83
CA ILE A 97 8.48 -13.92 -5.48
C ILE A 97 9.97 -13.99 -5.21
N ALA A 98 10.44 -15.00 -4.45
CA ALA A 98 11.87 -15.16 -4.20
C ALA A 98 12.67 -15.35 -5.50
N GLN A 99 12.14 -16.13 -6.44
CA GLN A 99 12.77 -16.35 -7.75
C GLN A 99 12.71 -15.09 -8.65
N ALA A 100 11.55 -14.43 -8.71
CA ALA A 100 11.36 -13.23 -9.50
C ALA A 100 12.32 -12.12 -9.05
N PHE A 101 12.38 -11.84 -7.75
CA PHE A 101 13.26 -10.82 -7.19
C PHE A 101 14.74 -11.13 -7.39
N ALA A 102 15.15 -12.39 -7.27
CA ALA A 102 16.52 -12.82 -7.57
C ALA A 102 16.90 -12.56 -9.04
N ASN A 103 15.93 -12.58 -9.95
CA ASN A 103 16.10 -12.22 -11.36
C ASN A 103 15.96 -10.71 -11.64
N GLY A 104 15.62 -9.90 -10.63
CA GLY A 104 15.37 -8.47 -10.77
C GLY A 104 13.97 -8.16 -11.32
N ASP A 105 13.05 -9.13 -11.29
CA ASP A 105 11.66 -8.94 -11.70
C ASP A 105 10.78 -8.53 -10.51
N PHE A 106 10.34 -7.28 -10.53
CA PHE A 106 9.44 -6.66 -9.55
C PHE A 106 8.07 -6.30 -10.15
N ALA A 107 7.66 -6.94 -11.25
CA ALA A 107 6.40 -6.64 -11.93
C ALA A 107 5.17 -6.83 -11.00
N LYS A 108 5.16 -7.84 -10.13
CA LYS A 108 4.04 -8.08 -9.20
C LYS A 108 3.84 -6.92 -8.20
N PRO A 109 4.85 -6.45 -7.45
CA PRO A 109 4.68 -5.25 -6.61
C PRO A 109 4.34 -3.99 -7.42
N GLN A 110 4.94 -3.77 -8.59
CA GLN A 110 4.59 -2.63 -9.45
C GLN A 110 3.11 -2.66 -9.87
N HIS A 111 2.60 -3.82 -10.26
CA HIS A 111 1.17 -3.99 -10.58
C HIS A 111 0.26 -3.71 -9.37
N THR A 112 0.62 -4.24 -8.20
CA THR A 112 -0.16 -4.05 -6.96
C THR A 112 -0.28 -2.58 -6.58
N HIS A 113 0.83 -1.83 -6.68
CA HIS A 113 0.92 -0.44 -6.22
C HIS A 113 0.69 0.60 -7.34
N VAL A 114 0.58 0.17 -8.63
CA VAL A 114 0.43 1.05 -9.82
C VAL A 114 1.59 2.06 -9.91
N GLN A 115 2.74 1.70 -9.37
CA GLN A 115 3.97 2.50 -9.42
C GLN A 115 5.18 1.60 -9.17
N VAL A 116 6.36 2.09 -9.51
CA VAL A 116 7.62 1.45 -9.13
C VAL A 116 7.88 1.76 -7.65
N PRO A 117 7.86 0.76 -6.74
CA PRO A 117 8.16 1.03 -5.34
C PRO A 117 9.59 1.58 -5.15
N PRO A 118 9.80 2.47 -4.18
CA PRO A 118 11.16 2.93 -3.82
C PRO A 118 12.11 1.76 -3.58
N GLY A 119 13.38 1.92 -3.94
CA GLY A 119 14.42 0.90 -3.81
C GLY A 119 14.42 -0.17 -4.92
N VAL A 120 13.37 -0.30 -5.73
CA VAL A 120 13.28 -1.36 -6.76
C VAL A 120 14.33 -1.19 -7.86
N ALA A 121 14.62 0.03 -8.28
CA ALA A 121 15.63 0.30 -9.31
C ALA A 121 17.02 -0.18 -8.84
N GLU A 122 17.40 0.16 -7.63
CA GLU A 122 18.67 -0.22 -7.01
C GLU A 122 18.71 -1.72 -6.71
N MET A 123 17.62 -2.31 -6.19
CA MET A 123 17.52 -3.75 -5.98
C MET A 123 17.68 -4.55 -7.29
N THR A 124 17.18 -4.01 -8.41
CA THR A 124 17.36 -4.61 -9.73
C THR A 124 18.80 -4.53 -10.20
N GLN A 125 19.47 -3.38 -10.00
CA GLN A 125 20.88 -3.19 -10.34
C GLN A 125 21.82 -4.05 -9.49
N LEU A 126 21.51 -4.17 -8.19
CA LEU A 126 22.31 -4.87 -7.19
C LEU A 126 21.79 -6.30 -6.91
N LYS A 127 21.01 -6.88 -7.80
CA LYS A 127 20.32 -8.17 -7.59
C LYS A 127 21.24 -9.31 -7.21
N THR A 128 22.49 -9.31 -7.68
CA THR A 128 23.50 -10.34 -7.36
C THR A 128 24.11 -10.17 -5.96
N GLU A 129 23.91 -9.00 -5.33
CA GLU A 129 24.37 -8.70 -3.96
C GLU A 129 23.32 -8.99 -2.90
N ILE A 130 22.08 -9.32 -3.32
CA ILE A 130 20.96 -9.60 -2.44
C ILE A 130 20.57 -11.06 -2.55
N ALA A 131 20.59 -11.78 -1.44
CA ALA A 131 20.07 -13.14 -1.38
C ALA A 131 18.57 -13.13 -1.06
N TYR A 132 17.79 -13.80 -1.87
CA TYR A 132 16.35 -13.98 -1.69
C TYR A 132 16.06 -15.44 -1.37
N ARG A 133 15.67 -15.73 -0.12
CA ARG A 133 15.41 -17.10 0.33
C ARG A 133 13.98 -17.27 0.78
N TYR A 134 13.26 -18.20 0.15
CA TYR A 134 11.97 -18.64 0.66
C TYR A 134 12.15 -19.55 1.88
N GLU A 135 11.32 -19.32 2.91
CA GLU A 135 11.26 -20.12 4.13
C GLU A 135 9.81 -20.46 4.47
N PRO A 136 9.47 -21.74 4.69
CA PRO A 136 8.12 -22.12 5.06
C PRO A 136 7.81 -21.72 6.51
N LEU A 137 6.63 -21.14 6.73
CA LEU A 137 6.07 -20.90 8.05
C LEU A 137 4.89 -21.86 8.31
N ARG A 138 4.54 -22.05 9.58
CA ARG A 138 3.45 -22.96 9.97
C ARG A 138 2.14 -22.65 9.24
N ARG A 139 1.78 -21.37 9.07
CA ARG A 139 0.55 -20.91 8.41
C ARG A 139 0.77 -20.21 7.08
N GLY A 140 1.94 -20.28 6.49
CA GLY A 140 2.28 -19.60 5.24
C GLY A 140 3.74 -19.73 4.89
N GLY A 141 4.41 -18.61 4.66
CA GLY A 141 5.83 -18.54 4.33
C GLY A 141 6.39 -17.13 4.51
N ARG A 142 7.70 -17.01 4.30
CA ARG A 142 8.39 -15.73 4.17
C ARG A 142 9.45 -15.78 3.08
N VAL A 143 9.75 -14.62 2.54
CA VAL A 143 10.95 -14.39 1.74
C VAL A 143 11.91 -13.57 2.59
N ARG A 144 13.08 -14.14 2.90
CA ARG A 144 14.17 -13.47 3.57
C ARG A 144 15.04 -12.77 2.51
N LEU A 145 15.28 -11.47 2.71
CA LEU A 145 16.18 -10.66 1.90
C LEU A 145 17.41 -10.37 2.74
N SER A 146 18.61 -10.75 2.29
CA SER A 146 19.83 -10.50 3.04
C SER A 146 20.97 -10.07 2.14
N THR A 147 21.80 -9.16 2.63
CA THR A 147 22.95 -8.61 1.91
C THR A 147 24.02 -8.10 2.85
N ALA A 148 25.28 -8.18 2.42
CA ALA A 148 26.40 -7.51 3.08
C ALA A 148 26.63 -6.08 2.55
N SER A 149 26.07 -5.75 1.37
CA SER A 149 26.22 -4.46 0.72
C SER A 149 25.38 -3.38 1.43
N PRO A 150 25.98 -2.27 1.89
CA PRO A 150 25.23 -1.17 2.50
C PRO A 150 24.21 -0.54 1.55
N ASP A 151 24.53 -0.41 0.25
CA ASP A 151 23.65 0.20 -0.75
C ASP A 151 22.46 -0.72 -1.06
N ALA A 152 22.71 -2.00 -1.23
CA ALA A 152 21.65 -3.00 -1.43
C ALA A 152 20.73 -3.07 -0.20
N ARG A 153 21.28 -3.01 1.01
CA ARG A 153 20.50 -2.97 2.26
C ARG A 153 19.62 -1.73 2.35
N LYS A 154 20.15 -0.56 1.99
CA LYS A 154 19.38 0.68 1.93
C LYS A 154 18.19 0.52 0.99
N ALA A 155 18.40 0.01 -0.22
CA ALA A 155 17.37 -0.23 -1.21
C ALA A 155 16.28 -1.21 -0.70
N VAL A 156 16.68 -2.32 -0.08
CA VAL A 156 15.77 -3.28 0.57
C VAL A 156 14.94 -2.60 1.66
N HIS A 157 15.55 -1.75 2.49
CA HIS A 157 14.84 -1.03 3.55
C HIS A 157 13.85 0.00 2.99
N GLU A 158 14.19 0.73 1.92
CA GLU A 158 13.28 1.66 1.26
C GLU A 158 12.07 0.91 0.68
N PHE A 159 12.30 -0.21 0.01
CA PHE A 159 11.25 -1.07 -0.51
C PHE A 159 10.32 -1.58 0.61
N LEU A 160 10.86 -2.10 1.70
CA LEU A 160 10.04 -2.66 2.78
C LEU A 160 9.27 -1.58 3.55
N ARG A 161 9.85 -0.39 3.80
CA ARG A 161 9.12 0.75 4.40
C ARG A 161 7.96 1.20 3.55
N PHE A 162 8.16 1.26 2.24
CA PHE A 162 7.07 1.54 1.31
C PHE A 162 5.95 0.51 1.43
N GLN A 163 6.28 -0.80 1.47
CA GLN A 163 5.31 -1.87 1.66
C GLN A 163 4.53 -1.73 2.98
N ILE A 164 5.22 -1.42 4.09
CA ILE A 164 4.59 -1.18 5.40
C ILE A 164 3.54 -0.07 5.30
N THR A 165 3.92 1.04 4.66
CA THR A 165 3.07 2.23 4.55
C THR A 165 1.89 1.98 3.63
N ASP A 166 2.12 1.42 2.43
CA ASP A 166 1.10 1.27 1.40
C ASP A 166 0.11 0.14 1.72
N HIS A 167 0.59 -0.96 2.33
CA HIS A 167 -0.28 -2.03 2.85
C HIS A 167 -0.87 -1.74 4.22
N GLN A 168 -0.47 -0.67 4.88
CA GLN A 168 -0.95 -0.26 6.22
C GLN A 168 -0.83 -1.39 7.25
N THR A 169 0.28 -2.14 7.24
CA THR A 169 0.46 -3.31 8.11
C THR A 169 0.67 -2.95 9.57
N GLY A 170 1.10 -1.73 9.88
CA GLY A 170 1.45 -1.29 11.22
C GLY A 170 2.76 -1.88 11.76
N ASP A 171 3.56 -2.51 10.89
CA ASP A 171 4.89 -3.00 11.27
C ASP A 171 5.85 -1.83 11.54
N SER A 172 6.90 -2.08 12.33
CA SER A 172 7.95 -1.09 12.61
C SER A 172 8.77 -0.80 11.36
N ASP A 173 9.02 0.48 11.08
CA ASP A 173 9.92 0.97 10.05
C ASP A 173 11.40 1.03 10.50
N ALA A 174 11.67 0.72 11.78
CA ALA A 174 13.02 0.60 12.33
C ALA A 174 13.58 -0.81 12.12
N ALA A 175 14.86 -0.89 11.75
CA ALA A 175 15.55 -2.17 11.62
C ALA A 175 15.71 -2.84 13.01
N GLN A 176 15.37 -4.11 13.06
CA GLN A 176 15.57 -4.95 14.24
C GLN A 176 16.97 -5.59 14.19
N PRO A 177 17.57 -5.91 15.36
CA PRO A 177 18.84 -6.61 15.44
C PRO A 177 18.90 -7.94 14.71
#